data_fb4e00ed7b8bf3f588a4cec1d5ceabb7
#
_entry.id   fb4e00ed7b8bf3f588a4cec1d5ceabb7
#
_cell.length_a   1.000
_cell.length_b   1.000
_cell.length_c   1.000
_cell.angle_alpha   90.00
_cell.angle_beta   90.00
_cell.angle_gamma   90.00
#
_symmetry.space_group_name_H-M   'P 1'
#
loop_
_entity.id
_entity.type
_entity.pdbx_description
1 polymer ?
#
loop_
_entity_poly.entity_id
_entity_poly.type
_entity_poly.pdbx_seq_one_letter_code
_entity_poly.pdbx_strand_id
1 'polypeptide(L)'
;MSGPLSEVVVATADQGPRLAILAGEGTARAVIWPGMGAELRSMHRISLAGRSRTIPLTHPSEAVYYVISGGGEAVDGDTGEGGALIQGSMVHVDAGTPYELVAGDEGMELIGGPCPADPSLYEGMSG
;
A
#
# COMPACT_ATOMS: atom_id res chain seq x y z
N MET A 1 10.27 8.50 -28.31
CA MET A 1 9.64 8.01 -28.10
C MET A 1 8.86 7.74 -27.70
N SER A 2 8.86 7.62 -27.61
CA SER A 2 8.17 7.37 -27.21
C SER A 2 7.50 6.74 -26.85
N GLY A 3 7.35 6.27 -27.12
CA GLY A 3 6.44 5.58 -26.84
C GLY A 3 6.17 4.83 -25.64
N PRO A 4 6.39 5.33 -24.51
CA PRO A 4 6.01 4.63 -23.30
C PRO A 4 4.54 4.26 -23.22
N LEU A 5 3.71 4.89 -24.02
CA LEU A 5 2.27 4.62 -24.00
C LEU A 5 1.92 3.20 -24.40
N SER A 6 2.80 2.50 -25.07
CA SER A 6 2.55 1.12 -25.52
C SER A 6 3.53 0.12 -24.92
N GLU A 7 4.30 0.54 -23.91
CA GLU A 7 5.25 -0.36 -23.29
C GLU A 7 4.60 -1.28 -22.26
N VAL A 8 5.15 -2.46 -22.15
CA VAL A 8 4.90 -3.35 -21.02
C VAL A 8 6.12 -3.26 -20.11
N VAL A 9 5.89 -2.84 -18.87
CA VAL A 9 6.97 -2.67 -17.91
C VAL A 9 6.77 -3.65 -16.78
N VAL A 10 7.83 -4.39 -16.44
CA VAL A 10 7.81 -5.34 -15.32
C VAL A 10 8.65 -4.74 -14.19
N ALA A 11 8.04 -4.58 -13.03
CA ALA A 11 8.72 -4.06 -11.85
C ALA A 11 8.73 -5.14 -10.78
N THR A 12 9.83 -5.23 -10.06
CA THR A 12 10.01 -6.24 -9.03
C THR A 12 9.86 -5.60 -7.64
N ALA A 13 9.17 -6.29 -6.75
CA ALA A 13 8.76 -5.74 -5.48
C ALA A 13 9.91 -5.22 -4.61
N ASP A 14 11.08 -5.82 -4.72
CA ASP A 14 12.22 -5.44 -3.88
C ASP A 14 13.09 -4.35 -4.51
N GLN A 15 12.72 -3.84 -5.66
CA GLN A 15 13.51 -2.85 -6.38
C GLN A 15 12.96 -1.44 -6.31
N GLY A 16 11.74 -1.29 -5.84
CA GLY A 16 11.12 0.02 -5.75
C GLY A 16 11.61 0.82 -4.55
N PRO A 17 11.43 2.14 -4.58
CA PRO A 17 11.82 2.97 -3.44
C PRO A 17 10.96 2.68 -2.21
N ARG A 18 11.52 2.92 -1.04
CA ARG A 18 10.81 2.71 0.21
C ARG A 18 9.84 3.85 0.48
N LEU A 19 8.70 3.50 1.02
CA LEU A 19 7.70 4.46 1.46
C LEU A 19 7.76 4.59 2.98
N ALA A 20 7.58 5.80 3.49
CA ALA A 20 7.65 6.07 4.91
C ALA A 20 6.24 6.00 5.52
N ILE A 21 5.61 4.83 5.43
CA ILE A 21 4.24 4.65 5.89
C ILE A 21 4.10 3.65 7.03
N LEU A 22 5.21 3.23 7.65
CA LEU A 22 5.16 2.24 8.72
C LEU A 22 5.37 2.90 10.08
N ALA A 23 4.61 2.46 11.07
CA ALA A 23 4.76 2.86 12.46
C ALA A 23 5.38 1.73 13.29
N GLY A 24 6.08 0.82 12.64
CA GLY A 24 6.71 -0.32 13.30
C GLY A 24 7.75 -0.90 12.38
N GLU A 25 7.99 -2.20 12.51
CA GLU A 25 9.02 -2.87 11.74
C GLU A 25 8.46 -3.48 10.47
N GLY A 26 9.25 -3.46 9.42
CA GLY A 26 8.87 -4.00 8.14
C GLY A 26 9.37 -3.11 7.02
N THR A 27 8.80 -3.29 5.83
CA THR A 27 9.13 -2.47 4.67
C THR A 27 7.87 -2.17 3.88
N ALA A 28 7.88 -1.02 3.23
CA ALA A 28 6.86 -0.68 2.26
C ALA A 28 7.60 -0.11 1.05
N ARG A 29 7.32 -0.64 -0.13
CA ARG A 29 7.98 -0.22 -1.35
C ARG A 29 6.97 0.11 -2.42
N ALA A 30 7.26 1.15 -3.18
CA ALA A 30 6.49 1.49 -4.37
C ALA A 30 6.98 0.59 -5.50
N VAL A 31 6.06 -0.19 -6.08
CA VAL A 31 6.39 -1.10 -7.18
C VAL A 31 5.85 -0.56 -8.48
N ILE A 32 4.54 -0.31 -8.54
CA ILE A 32 3.90 0.40 -9.65
C ILE A 32 3.49 1.75 -9.09
N TRP A 33 4.03 2.83 -9.64
CA TRP A 33 3.82 4.15 -9.07
C TRP A 33 4.19 5.23 -10.09
N PRO A 34 3.85 6.50 -9.84
CA PRO A 34 4.11 7.56 -10.83
C PRO A 34 5.56 7.71 -11.24
N GLY A 35 6.51 7.45 -10.34
CA GLY A 35 7.93 7.59 -10.66
C GLY A 35 8.41 6.66 -11.76
N MET A 36 7.70 5.58 -12.04
CA MET A 36 8.04 4.69 -13.13
C MET A 36 7.04 4.81 -14.30
N GLY A 37 6.15 5.80 -14.25
CA GLY A 37 5.25 6.13 -15.35
C GLY A 37 3.79 5.76 -15.15
N ALA A 38 3.42 5.14 -14.03
CA ALA A 38 2.05 4.72 -13.79
C ALA A 38 1.30 5.80 -12.99
N GLU A 39 0.36 6.47 -13.64
CA GLU A 39 -0.36 7.57 -13.00
C GLU A 39 -1.72 7.19 -12.45
N LEU A 40 -2.36 6.20 -13.04
CA LEU A 40 -3.74 5.85 -12.67
C LEU A 40 -3.80 4.76 -11.61
N ARG A 41 -2.69 4.14 -11.27
CA ARG A 41 -2.64 3.08 -10.29
C ARG A 41 -1.40 3.18 -9.45
N SER A 42 -1.50 2.70 -8.23
CA SER A 42 -0.32 2.42 -7.45
C SER A 42 -0.43 1.01 -6.88
N MET A 43 0.69 0.31 -6.87
CA MET A 43 0.79 -1.01 -6.26
C MET A 43 2.02 -0.98 -5.38
N HIS A 44 1.79 -1.02 -4.09
CA HIS A 44 2.86 -1.00 -3.10
C HIS A 44 2.96 -2.39 -2.48
N ARG A 45 4.16 -2.85 -2.25
CA ARG A 45 4.39 -4.07 -1.50
C ARG A 45 4.64 -3.68 -0.05
N ILE A 46 3.78 -4.13 0.84
CA ILE A 46 3.88 -3.82 2.27
C ILE A 46 4.14 -5.11 3.02
N SER A 47 5.25 -5.15 3.76
CA SER A 47 5.62 -6.27 4.61
C SER A 47 5.66 -5.76 6.04
N LEU A 48 4.71 -6.18 6.86
CA LEU A 48 4.63 -5.80 8.26
C LEU A 48 5.12 -6.94 9.13
N ALA A 49 6.11 -6.67 9.98
CA ALA A 49 6.55 -7.63 10.97
C ALA A 49 5.43 -7.87 11.98
N GLY A 50 5.53 -8.92 12.76
CA GLY A 50 4.50 -9.26 13.73
C GLY A 50 4.15 -8.08 14.63
N ARG A 51 2.88 -7.77 14.74
CA ARG A 51 2.30 -6.70 15.55
C ARG A 51 2.67 -5.29 15.08
N SER A 52 3.31 -5.16 13.92
CA SER A 52 3.60 -3.85 13.34
C SER A 52 2.40 -3.33 12.58
N ARG A 53 2.41 -2.05 12.27
CA ARG A 53 1.29 -1.39 11.63
C ARG A 53 1.77 -0.26 10.75
N THR A 54 0.88 0.20 9.87
CA THR A 54 1.13 1.43 9.14
C THR A 54 0.84 2.62 10.05
N ILE A 55 1.32 3.79 9.65
CA ILE A 55 0.81 5.04 10.22
C ILE A 55 -0.65 5.20 9.74
N PRO A 56 -1.42 6.10 10.35
CA PRO A 56 -2.75 6.42 9.78
C PRO A 56 -2.59 6.96 8.37
N LEU A 57 -3.36 6.41 7.45
CA LEU A 57 -3.30 6.77 6.03
C LEU A 57 -4.65 7.31 5.59
N THR A 58 -4.63 8.32 4.74
CA THR A 58 -5.82 8.88 4.12
C THR A 58 -5.44 9.33 2.72
N HIS A 59 -6.28 9.02 1.74
CA HIS A 59 -5.99 9.38 0.36
C HIS A 59 -7.17 10.08 -0.28
N PRO A 60 -6.94 10.95 -1.28
CA PRO A 60 -8.05 11.56 -2.01
C PRO A 60 -8.75 10.59 -2.96
N SER A 61 -8.21 9.39 -3.12
CA SER A 61 -8.76 8.35 -3.99
C SER A 61 -9.02 7.08 -3.19
N GLU A 62 -9.73 6.13 -3.80
CA GLU A 62 -9.97 4.84 -3.18
C GLU A 62 -8.68 4.03 -3.13
N ALA A 63 -8.58 3.14 -2.16
CA ALA A 63 -7.43 2.24 -2.06
C ALA A 63 -7.92 0.80 -1.95
N VAL A 64 -7.17 -0.11 -2.55
CA VAL A 64 -7.46 -1.55 -2.49
C VAL A 64 -6.18 -2.29 -2.16
N TYR A 65 -6.29 -3.26 -1.28
CA TYR A 65 -5.15 -4.12 -0.90
C TYR A 65 -5.56 -5.58 -0.95
N TYR A 66 -4.59 -6.43 -1.22
CA TYR A 66 -4.75 -7.87 -1.21
C TYR A 66 -3.72 -8.45 -0.23
N VAL A 67 -4.18 -9.35 0.66
CA VAL A 67 -3.29 -9.99 1.63
C VAL A 67 -2.64 -11.21 0.98
N ILE A 68 -1.34 -11.12 0.77
CA ILE A 68 -0.55 -12.18 0.13
C ILE A 68 -0.29 -13.31 1.13
N SER A 69 0.07 -12.95 2.36
CA SER A 69 0.38 -13.94 3.39
C SER A 69 0.21 -13.31 4.77
N GLY A 70 0.08 -14.16 5.78
CA GLY A 70 -0.13 -13.70 7.14
C GLY A 70 -1.53 -13.21 7.38
N GLY A 71 -1.70 -12.32 8.32
CA GLY A 71 -3.01 -11.75 8.63
C GLY A 71 -2.93 -10.65 9.67
N GLY A 72 -4.08 -10.08 9.95
CA GLY A 72 -4.19 -8.97 10.88
C GLY A 72 -5.53 -8.29 10.78
N GLU A 73 -5.52 -6.97 10.73
CA GLU A 73 -6.74 -6.16 10.66
C GLU A 73 -6.55 -4.95 9.76
N ALA A 74 -7.66 -4.53 9.13
CA ALA A 74 -7.76 -3.20 8.56
C ALA A 74 -8.67 -2.40 9.48
N VAL A 75 -8.20 -1.26 9.97
CA VAL A 75 -8.91 -0.47 10.98
C VAL A 75 -9.37 0.85 10.36
N ASP A 76 -10.67 1.14 10.51
CA ASP A 76 -11.25 2.40 10.09
C ASP A 76 -10.88 3.47 11.13
N GLY A 77 -10.20 4.53 10.68
CA GLY A 77 -9.72 5.56 11.59
C GLY A 77 -10.81 6.45 12.15
N ASP A 78 -11.96 6.51 11.48
CA ASP A 78 -13.08 7.33 11.97
C ASP A 78 -13.87 6.62 13.05
N THR A 79 -14.09 5.31 12.89
CA THR A 79 -14.93 4.55 13.81
C THR A 79 -14.13 3.72 14.81
N GLY A 80 -12.89 3.41 14.51
CA GLY A 80 -12.07 2.51 15.30
C GLY A 80 -12.41 1.04 15.08
N GLU A 81 -13.36 0.75 14.20
CA GLU A 81 -13.75 -0.64 13.93
C GLU A 81 -12.80 -1.26 12.92
N GLY A 82 -12.53 -2.53 13.10
CA GLY A 82 -11.62 -3.23 12.22
C GLY A 82 -12.26 -4.43 11.59
N GLY A 83 -11.73 -4.83 10.47
CA GLY A 83 -12.09 -6.07 9.81
C GLY A 83 -10.89 -7.00 9.83
N ALA A 84 -11.12 -8.26 10.19
CA ALA A 84 -10.05 -9.25 10.25
C ALA A 84 -9.56 -9.60 8.85
N LEU A 85 -8.25 -9.74 8.72
CA LEU A 85 -7.60 -10.07 7.45
C LEU A 85 -6.89 -11.42 7.57
N ILE A 86 -7.08 -12.25 6.57
CA ILE A 86 -6.36 -13.51 6.42
C ILE A 86 -5.78 -13.55 5.00
N GLN A 87 -4.95 -14.53 4.74
CA GLN A 87 -4.42 -14.72 3.38
C GLN A 87 -5.59 -14.81 2.40
N GLY A 88 -5.52 -14.01 1.34
CA GLY A 88 -6.57 -13.95 0.33
C GLY A 88 -7.62 -12.87 0.58
N SER A 89 -7.59 -12.21 1.73
CA SER A 89 -8.51 -11.10 2.00
C SER A 89 -8.21 -9.92 1.10
N MET A 90 -9.26 -9.17 0.79
CA MET A 90 -9.14 -7.90 0.07
C MET A 90 -9.74 -6.79 0.91
N VAL A 91 -9.11 -5.63 0.85
CA VAL A 91 -9.53 -4.45 1.59
C VAL A 91 -9.90 -3.37 0.60
N HIS A 92 -11.05 -2.76 0.78
CA HIS A 92 -11.45 -1.58 0.02
C HIS A 92 -11.62 -0.42 0.98
N VAL A 93 -10.99 0.69 0.68
CA VAL A 93 -11.06 1.90 1.50
C VAL A 93 -11.61 3.02 0.64
N ASP A 94 -12.69 3.65 1.08
CA ASP A 94 -13.28 4.79 0.36
C ASP A 94 -12.35 5.99 0.38
N ALA A 95 -12.44 6.81 -0.65
CA ALA A 95 -11.68 8.05 -0.72
C ALA A 95 -11.95 8.90 0.52
N GLY A 96 -10.91 9.44 1.11
CA GLY A 96 -11.02 10.33 2.28
C GLY A 96 -11.19 9.61 3.60
N THR A 97 -11.25 8.29 3.63
CA THR A 97 -11.40 7.55 4.87
C THR A 97 -10.02 7.26 5.47
N PRO A 98 -9.75 7.70 6.69
CA PRO A 98 -8.49 7.32 7.34
C PRO A 98 -8.51 5.85 7.74
N TYR A 99 -7.37 5.20 7.63
CA TYR A 99 -7.27 3.77 7.94
C TYR A 99 -5.86 3.40 8.37
N GLU A 100 -5.75 2.24 9.00
CA GLU A 100 -4.47 1.62 9.34
C GLU A 100 -4.54 0.15 9.00
N LEU A 101 -3.41 -0.39 8.57
CA LEU A 101 -3.24 -1.84 8.37
C LEU A 101 -2.38 -2.34 9.52
N VAL A 102 -2.88 -3.32 10.26
CA VAL A 102 -2.25 -3.80 11.48
C VAL A 102 -1.98 -5.30 11.34
N ALA A 103 -0.73 -5.70 11.50
CA ALA A 103 -0.36 -7.10 11.41
C ALA A 103 -0.65 -7.82 12.73
N GLY A 104 -1.04 -9.09 12.61
CA GLY A 104 -1.12 -9.96 13.77
C GLY A 104 0.26 -10.46 14.18
N ASP A 105 0.26 -11.50 15.04
CA ASP A 105 1.51 -11.99 15.65
C ASP A 105 2.53 -12.47 14.62
N GLU A 106 2.07 -13.01 13.50
CA GLU A 106 2.96 -13.60 12.49
C GLU A 106 3.33 -12.66 11.36
N GLY A 107 2.86 -11.41 11.46
CA GLY A 107 3.11 -10.46 10.40
C GLY A 107 2.09 -10.56 9.28
N MET A 108 2.22 -9.68 8.29
CA MET A 108 1.28 -9.65 7.18
C MET A 108 1.95 -9.02 5.98
N GLU A 109 1.72 -9.62 4.80
CA GLU A 109 2.19 -9.04 3.56
C GLU A 109 1.01 -8.70 2.68
N LEU A 110 1.04 -7.48 2.15
CA LEU A 110 -0.03 -6.97 1.30
C LEU A 110 0.54 -6.36 0.05
N ILE A 111 -0.32 -6.28 -0.96
CA ILE A 111 -0.01 -5.51 -2.15
C ILE A 111 -1.24 -4.67 -2.50
N GLY A 112 -1.01 -3.42 -2.87
CA GLY A 112 -2.09 -2.51 -3.24
C GLY A 112 -1.70 -1.07 -3.02
N GLY A 113 -2.69 -0.21 -3.06
CA GLY A 113 -2.50 1.22 -2.85
C GLY A 113 -3.64 2.02 -3.43
N PRO A 114 -3.57 3.36 -3.29
CA PRO A 114 -4.61 4.22 -3.85
C PRO A 114 -4.57 4.25 -5.38
N CYS A 115 -5.74 4.37 -5.98
CA CYS A 115 -5.92 4.48 -7.43
C CYS A 115 -6.95 5.57 -7.72
N PRO A 116 -6.55 6.67 -8.35
CA PRO A 116 -5.18 7.01 -8.79
C PRO A 116 -4.19 7.12 -7.64
N ALA A 117 -2.91 7.12 -7.97
CA ALA A 117 -1.87 7.23 -6.97
C ALA A 117 -2.01 8.52 -6.16
N ASP A 118 -1.64 8.46 -4.89
CA ASP A 118 -1.68 9.61 -4.00
C ASP A 118 -0.29 10.26 -4.01
N PRO A 119 -0.16 11.47 -4.57
CA PRO A 119 1.16 12.10 -4.68
C PRO A 119 1.84 12.33 -3.34
N SER A 120 1.08 12.48 -2.26
CA SER A 120 1.68 12.76 -0.95
C SER A 120 2.55 11.61 -0.45
N LEU A 121 2.31 10.38 -0.93
CA LEU A 121 3.11 9.24 -0.51
C LEU A 121 4.52 9.27 -1.07
N TYR A 122 4.76 10.06 -2.11
CA TYR A 122 6.03 10.08 -2.82
C TYR A 122 6.79 11.39 -2.66
N GLU A 123 6.33 12.26 -1.78
CA GLU A 123 7.00 13.55 -1.57
C GLU A 123 8.42 13.31 -1.10
N GLY A 124 9.36 14.03 -1.70
CA GLY A 124 10.76 13.91 -1.37
C GLY A 124 11.47 12.74 -2.04
N MET A 125 10.76 11.95 -2.84
CA MET A 125 11.37 10.82 -3.54
C MET A 125 11.78 11.20 -4.95
N SER A 126 12.90 10.64 -5.39
CA SER A 126 13.35 10.76 -6.77
C SER A 126 12.83 9.56 -7.54
N GLY A 127 12.06 9.83 -8.54
CA GLY A 127 11.47 8.74 -9.30
C GLY A 127 12.22 8.34 -10.52
#